data_25fdbf9bf55a661586293cde707b02a6
#
_entry.id   25fdbf9bf55a661586293cde707b02a6
#
_cell.length_a   1.000
_cell.length_b   1.000
_cell.length_c   1.000
_cell.angle_alpha   90.00
_cell.angle_beta   90.00
_cell.angle_gamma   90.00
#
_symmetry.space_group_name_H-M   'P 1'
#
loop_
_entity.id
_entity.type
_entity.pdbx_description
1 polymer ?
#
loop_
_entity_poly.entity_id
_entity_poly.type
_entity_poly.pdbx_seq_one_letter_code
_entity_poly.pdbx_strand_id
1 'polypeptide(L)'
;MTNSLDKKVALVTGAGRGIGAAVAQRLAASGCRVILTARSSDQLDRVREQIEACGGEALSIVADLTGDEDVEHLVQQAQTWGPVDFLINNAGWGKRASVVRADVADWDQTFRLNLRAPMLLAKLLLPAMIEKVAGAVINIGSVSGKRGEANGAAYSASKFGLIGFTQSLYEEVRENGIKVAVILPGFVDTPLIPPNKQLDRSKMIQADDVAHAVHYVLTSPPTCCPVEITIRPQRTPYR
;
A
#
# COMPACT_ATOMS: atom_id res chain seq x y z
N MET A 1 13.55 16.03 19.64
CA MET A 1 13.46 14.65 19.09
C MET A 1 13.50 14.79 17.58
N THR A 2 14.51 14.25 16.91
CA THR A 2 14.58 14.26 15.44
C THR A 2 13.38 13.46 14.91
N ASN A 3 12.62 14.05 13.97
CA ASN A 3 11.54 13.35 13.30
C ASN A 3 12.15 12.12 12.60
N SER A 4 11.78 10.91 13.02
CA SER A 4 12.39 9.66 12.55
C SER A 4 12.17 9.41 11.05
N LEU A 5 11.29 10.18 10.39
CA LEU A 5 10.93 10.08 8.97
C LEU A 5 11.59 11.15 8.10
N ASP A 6 12.27 12.14 8.70
CA ASP A 6 12.88 13.25 7.96
C ASP A 6 13.89 12.74 6.92
N LYS A 7 13.77 13.22 5.67
CA LYS A 7 14.59 12.86 4.51
C LYS A 7 14.58 11.37 4.11
N LYS A 8 13.76 10.53 4.74
CA LYS A 8 13.56 9.15 4.33
C LYS A 8 12.82 9.07 3.00
N VAL A 9 13.18 8.11 2.16
CA VAL A 9 12.53 7.89 0.87
C VAL A 9 11.46 6.82 1.00
N ALA A 10 10.21 7.18 0.69
CA ALA A 10 9.06 6.27 0.71
C ALA A 10 8.55 6.03 -0.71
N LEU A 11 8.47 4.78 -1.16
CA LEU A 11 7.79 4.38 -2.39
C LEU A 11 6.36 3.95 -2.06
N VAL A 12 5.37 4.67 -2.62
CA VAL A 12 3.95 4.39 -2.42
C VAL A 12 3.30 3.94 -3.73
N THR A 13 2.79 2.71 -3.77
CA THR A 13 2.11 2.19 -4.96
C THR A 13 0.61 2.51 -4.94
N GLY A 14 0.02 2.72 -6.12
CA GLY A 14 -1.37 3.18 -6.23
C GLY A 14 -1.59 4.56 -5.61
N ALA A 15 -0.57 5.43 -5.71
CA ALA A 15 -0.51 6.72 -5.03
C ALA A 15 -1.38 7.83 -5.64
N GLY A 16 -1.99 7.60 -6.82
CA GLY A 16 -2.73 8.64 -7.55
C GLY A 16 -4.09 9.02 -6.92
N ARG A 17 -4.63 8.24 -5.98
CA ARG A 17 -5.92 8.51 -5.32
C ARG A 17 -6.14 7.65 -4.07
N GLY A 18 -7.20 7.97 -3.31
CA GLY A 18 -7.67 7.17 -2.17
C GLY A 18 -6.60 6.97 -1.10
N ILE A 19 -6.47 5.74 -0.59
CA ILE A 19 -5.53 5.42 0.49
C ILE A 19 -4.08 5.79 0.11
N GLY A 20 -3.63 5.44 -1.10
CA GLY A 20 -2.26 5.70 -1.52
C GLY A 20 -1.92 7.20 -1.55
N ALA A 21 -2.84 8.04 -2.04
CA ALA A 21 -2.65 9.50 -2.03
C ALA A 21 -2.59 10.04 -0.59
N ALA A 22 -3.51 9.61 0.29
CA ALA A 22 -3.51 10.03 1.70
C ALA A 22 -2.23 9.61 2.44
N VAL A 23 -1.76 8.38 2.20
CA VAL A 23 -0.48 7.89 2.75
C VAL A 23 0.68 8.75 2.25
N ALA A 24 0.76 9.00 0.95
CA ALA A 24 1.82 9.80 0.34
C ALA A 24 1.88 11.21 0.93
N GLN A 25 0.74 11.90 1.01
CA GLN A 25 0.62 13.24 1.58
C GLN A 25 1.03 13.27 3.07
N ARG A 26 0.59 12.29 3.86
CA ARG A 26 0.95 12.18 5.27
C ARG A 26 2.44 11.95 5.48
N LEU A 27 3.06 11.06 4.69
CA LEU A 27 4.49 10.81 4.77
C LEU A 27 5.31 12.04 4.36
N ALA A 28 4.90 12.74 3.30
CA ALA A 28 5.53 14.00 2.88
C ALA A 28 5.43 15.07 3.99
N ALA A 29 4.25 15.25 4.61
CA ALA A 29 4.05 16.16 5.72
C ALA A 29 4.89 15.78 6.96
N SER A 30 5.35 14.53 7.05
CA SER A 30 6.25 14.04 8.10
C SER A 30 7.73 14.15 7.73
N GLY A 31 8.08 14.80 6.62
CA GLY A 31 9.45 15.03 6.16
C GLY A 31 10.01 13.96 5.21
N CYS A 32 9.22 12.95 4.83
CA CYS A 32 9.65 11.99 3.82
C CYS A 32 9.70 12.63 2.43
N ARG A 33 10.67 12.18 1.63
CA ARG A 33 10.65 12.30 0.17
C ARG A 33 9.80 11.14 -0.38
N VAL A 34 8.80 11.42 -1.21
CA VAL A 34 7.82 10.40 -1.59
C VAL A 34 7.86 10.11 -3.09
N ILE A 35 8.09 8.84 -3.44
CA ILE A 35 7.95 8.34 -4.81
C ILE A 35 6.51 7.83 -4.96
N LEU A 36 5.80 8.44 -5.89
CA LEU A 36 4.40 8.14 -6.23
C LEU A 36 4.38 7.26 -7.47
N THR A 37 3.74 6.09 -7.41
CA THR A 37 3.55 5.28 -8.62
C THR A 37 2.12 4.81 -8.80
N ALA A 38 1.63 4.92 -10.03
CA ALA A 38 0.35 4.43 -10.53
C ALA A 38 0.36 4.48 -12.07
N ARG A 39 -0.72 3.99 -12.71
CA ARG A 39 -0.85 4.00 -14.18
C ARG A 39 -1.22 5.35 -14.79
N SER A 40 -1.85 6.24 -14.01
CA SER A 40 -2.36 7.54 -14.50
C SER A 40 -1.41 8.66 -14.09
N SER A 41 -0.70 9.25 -15.05
CA SER A 41 0.17 10.40 -14.82
C SER A 41 -0.60 11.58 -14.22
N ASP A 42 -1.78 11.93 -14.78
CA ASP A 42 -2.58 13.06 -14.31
C ASP A 42 -2.99 12.94 -12.82
N GLN A 43 -3.24 11.71 -12.35
CA GLN A 43 -3.56 11.50 -10.93
C GLN A 43 -2.32 11.63 -10.06
N LEU A 44 -1.16 11.14 -10.52
CA LEU A 44 0.11 11.28 -9.81
C LEU A 44 0.54 12.75 -9.74
N ASP A 45 0.43 13.49 -10.83
CA ASP A 45 0.82 14.89 -10.90
C ASP A 45 -0.01 15.76 -9.95
N ARG A 46 -1.32 15.52 -9.85
CA ARG A 46 -2.17 16.22 -8.86
C ARG A 46 -1.72 15.96 -7.42
N VAL A 47 -1.36 14.71 -7.09
CA VAL A 47 -0.89 14.38 -5.73
C VAL A 47 0.48 14.99 -5.48
N ARG A 48 1.37 14.96 -6.47
CA ARG A 48 2.69 15.59 -6.40
C ARG A 48 2.57 17.09 -6.16
N GLU A 49 1.75 17.79 -6.95
CA GLU A 49 1.51 19.23 -6.80
C GLU A 49 0.95 19.58 -5.41
N GLN A 50 0.04 18.76 -4.87
CA GLN A 50 -0.48 18.95 -3.51
C GLN A 50 0.60 18.79 -2.44
N ILE A 51 1.51 17.84 -2.61
CA ILE A 51 2.65 17.64 -1.70
C ILE A 51 3.62 18.83 -1.79
N GLU A 52 3.98 19.23 -2.99
CA GLU A 52 4.91 20.35 -3.26
C GLU A 52 4.34 21.69 -2.76
N ALA A 53 3.05 21.93 -2.93
CA ALA A 53 2.36 23.13 -2.41
C ALA A 53 2.40 23.24 -0.88
N CYS A 54 2.56 22.09 -0.17
CA CYS A 54 2.76 22.03 1.27
C CYS A 54 4.24 22.00 1.70
N GLY A 55 5.17 22.21 0.75
CA GLY A 55 6.61 22.23 1.00
C GLY A 55 7.26 20.84 1.09
N GLY A 56 6.57 19.77 0.71
CA GLY A 56 7.11 18.41 0.62
C GLY A 56 7.81 18.14 -0.71
N GLU A 57 8.50 17.01 -0.79
CA GLU A 57 9.18 16.54 -2.01
C GLU A 57 8.52 15.27 -2.54
N ALA A 58 8.15 15.24 -3.83
CA ALA A 58 7.57 14.06 -4.45
C ALA A 58 8.07 13.85 -5.89
N LEU A 59 8.23 12.57 -6.28
CA LEU A 59 8.57 12.14 -7.62
C LEU A 59 7.45 11.24 -8.17
N SER A 60 6.91 11.56 -9.34
CA SER A 60 5.92 10.73 -10.03
C SER A 60 6.63 9.76 -10.99
N ILE A 61 6.35 8.45 -10.86
CA ILE A 61 6.81 7.42 -11.79
C ILE A 61 5.58 6.60 -12.25
N VAL A 62 5.27 6.69 -13.54
CA VAL A 62 4.17 5.92 -14.12
C VAL A 62 4.61 4.48 -14.35
N ALA A 63 3.85 3.49 -13.84
CA ALA A 63 4.11 2.08 -14.05
C ALA A 63 2.82 1.26 -13.97
N ASP A 64 2.72 0.20 -14.77
CA ASP A 64 1.71 -0.85 -14.60
C ASP A 64 2.30 -2.04 -13.83
N LEU A 65 2.00 -2.11 -12.56
CA LEU A 65 2.56 -3.13 -11.65
C LEU A 65 2.06 -4.57 -11.95
N THR A 66 1.24 -4.77 -12.97
CA THR A 66 0.88 -6.11 -13.46
C THR A 66 1.97 -6.73 -14.35
N GLY A 67 2.91 -5.91 -14.86
CA GLY A 67 4.09 -6.32 -15.63
C GLY A 67 5.35 -6.34 -14.78
N ASP A 68 6.12 -7.43 -14.82
CA ASP A 68 7.36 -7.55 -14.05
C ASP A 68 8.42 -6.54 -14.52
N GLU A 69 8.55 -6.33 -15.83
CA GLU A 69 9.49 -5.36 -16.43
C GLU A 69 9.20 -3.93 -15.96
N ASP A 70 7.93 -3.54 -15.88
CA ASP A 70 7.53 -2.23 -15.36
C ASP A 70 7.89 -2.06 -13.89
N VAL A 71 7.76 -3.13 -13.08
CA VAL A 71 8.18 -3.13 -11.67
C VAL A 71 9.69 -2.97 -11.55
N GLU A 72 10.49 -3.65 -12.38
CA GLU A 72 11.95 -3.53 -12.38
C GLU A 72 12.39 -2.11 -12.81
N HIS A 73 11.78 -1.55 -13.87
CA HIS A 73 12.04 -0.18 -14.30
C HIS A 73 11.66 0.85 -13.24
N LEU A 74 10.53 0.66 -12.56
CA LEU A 74 10.12 1.50 -11.43
C LEU A 74 11.20 1.55 -10.35
N VAL A 75 11.72 0.38 -9.96
CA VAL A 75 12.75 0.30 -8.91
C VAL A 75 14.05 0.95 -9.38
N GLN A 76 14.47 0.73 -10.62
CA GLN A 76 15.66 1.39 -11.19
C GLN A 76 15.51 2.92 -11.16
N GLN A 77 14.38 3.45 -11.61
CA GLN A 77 14.12 4.90 -11.57
C GLN A 77 14.04 5.43 -10.14
N ALA A 78 13.39 4.71 -9.25
CA ALA A 78 13.29 5.09 -7.84
C ALA A 78 14.67 5.22 -7.18
N GLN A 79 15.57 4.29 -7.46
CA GLN A 79 16.93 4.28 -6.92
C GLN A 79 17.79 5.46 -7.41
N THR A 80 17.53 6.05 -8.58
CA THR A 80 18.22 7.27 -9.04
C THR A 80 17.91 8.48 -8.16
N TRP A 81 16.74 8.48 -7.53
CA TRP A 81 16.30 9.56 -6.62
C TRP A 81 16.80 9.35 -5.19
N GLY A 82 17.19 8.14 -4.85
CA GLY A 82 17.75 7.72 -3.57
C GLY A 82 17.33 6.31 -3.18
N PRO A 83 18.06 5.72 -2.23
CA PRO A 83 17.69 4.40 -1.74
C PRO A 83 16.33 4.46 -1.01
N VAL A 84 15.41 3.58 -1.38
CA VAL A 84 14.08 3.49 -0.77
C VAL A 84 14.21 2.94 0.66
N ASP A 85 13.76 3.72 1.64
CA ASP A 85 13.72 3.31 3.05
C ASP A 85 12.39 2.65 3.41
N PHE A 86 11.28 3.06 2.78
CA PHE A 86 9.94 2.54 3.07
C PHE A 86 9.21 2.14 1.79
N LEU A 87 8.75 0.89 1.75
CA LEU A 87 7.87 0.40 0.69
C LEU A 87 6.44 0.29 1.21
N ILE A 88 5.51 1.02 0.56
CA ILE A 88 4.08 0.96 0.87
C ILE A 88 3.35 0.32 -0.32
N ASN A 89 3.08 -0.96 -0.23
CA ASN A 89 2.32 -1.72 -1.20
C ASN A 89 0.83 -1.47 -1.00
N ASN A 90 0.30 -0.45 -1.68
CA ASN A 90 -1.11 -0.08 -1.59
C ASN A 90 -1.88 -0.36 -2.90
N ALA A 91 -1.22 -0.42 -4.05
CA ALA A 91 -1.89 -0.74 -5.30
C ALA A 91 -2.71 -2.03 -5.18
N GLY A 92 -3.95 -1.98 -5.65
CA GLY A 92 -4.83 -3.13 -5.57
C GLY A 92 -6.05 -2.98 -6.45
N TRP A 93 -6.56 -4.12 -6.90
CA TRP A 93 -7.73 -4.22 -7.75
C TRP A 93 -8.48 -5.52 -7.48
N GLY A 94 -9.76 -5.55 -7.81
CA GLY A 94 -10.56 -6.77 -7.80
C GLY A 94 -11.92 -6.52 -8.41
N LYS A 95 -12.37 -7.49 -9.19
CA LYS A 95 -13.70 -7.50 -9.79
C LYS A 95 -14.57 -8.53 -9.07
N ARG A 96 -15.80 -8.16 -8.76
CA ARG A 96 -16.75 -9.06 -8.12
C ARG A 96 -17.49 -9.87 -9.18
N ALA A 97 -17.36 -11.19 -9.11
CA ALA A 97 -18.11 -12.15 -9.90
C ALA A 97 -18.21 -13.49 -9.16
N SER A 98 -19.28 -14.26 -9.40
CA SER A 98 -19.30 -15.64 -8.93
C SER A 98 -18.23 -16.46 -9.68
N VAL A 99 -17.67 -17.47 -9.04
CA VAL A 99 -16.60 -18.31 -9.60
C VAL A 99 -16.98 -18.85 -10.99
N VAL A 100 -18.24 -19.26 -11.17
CA VAL A 100 -18.75 -19.81 -12.43
C VAL A 100 -18.79 -18.77 -13.58
N ARG A 101 -18.90 -17.47 -13.25
CA ARG A 101 -19.05 -16.38 -14.24
C ARG A 101 -17.81 -15.48 -14.31
N ALA A 102 -16.81 -15.73 -13.50
CA ALA A 102 -15.60 -14.91 -13.46
C ALA A 102 -14.75 -15.16 -14.71
N ASP A 103 -14.15 -14.11 -15.23
CA ASP A 103 -13.11 -14.20 -16.23
C ASP A 103 -11.78 -14.56 -15.57
N VAL A 104 -11.07 -15.55 -16.10
CA VAL A 104 -9.76 -15.98 -15.61
C VAL A 104 -8.73 -14.86 -15.74
N ALA A 105 -8.83 -14.04 -16.78
CA ALA A 105 -7.96 -12.88 -16.96
C ALA A 105 -8.11 -11.85 -15.81
N ASP A 106 -9.33 -11.66 -15.26
CA ASP A 106 -9.56 -10.83 -14.09
C ASP A 106 -8.88 -11.43 -12.83
N TRP A 107 -8.82 -12.76 -12.73
CA TRP A 107 -8.10 -13.43 -11.64
C TRP A 107 -6.59 -13.21 -11.76
N ASP A 108 -6.04 -13.45 -12.95
CA ASP A 108 -4.61 -13.25 -13.20
C ASP A 108 -4.19 -11.81 -12.89
N GLN A 109 -4.96 -10.82 -13.37
CA GLN A 109 -4.72 -9.41 -13.06
C GLN A 109 -4.78 -9.14 -11.55
N THR A 110 -5.76 -9.72 -10.85
CA THR A 110 -5.90 -9.58 -9.39
C THR A 110 -4.67 -10.12 -8.66
N PHE A 111 -4.21 -11.32 -9.01
CA PHE A 111 -3.05 -11.93 -8.38
C PHE A 111 -1.75 -11.19 -8.74
N ARG A 112 -1.58 -10.78 -9.99
CA ARG A 112 -0.41 -10.01 -10.44
C ARG A 112 -0.29 -8.71 -9.64
N LEU A 113 -1.36 -7.93 -9.54
CA LEU A 113 -1.32 -6.63 -8.86
C LEU A 113 -1.30 -6.74 -7.34
N ASN A 114 -2.17 -7.59 -6.74
CA ASN A 114 -2.39 -7.59 -5.29
C ASN A 114 -1.37 -8.43 -4.52
N LEU A 115 -0.68 -9.36 -5.19
CA LEU A 115 0.24 -10.29 -4.53
C LEU A 115 1.62 -10.31 -5.18
N ARG A 116 1.70 -10.60 -6.51
CA ARG A 116 3.00 -10.74 -7.18
C ARG A 116 3.80 -9.44 -7.15
N ALA A 117 3.18 -8.31 -7.48
CA ALA A 117 3.86 -7.00 -7.48
C ALA A 117 4.42 -6.62 -6.10
N PRO A 118 3.68 -6.72 -4.98
CA PRO A 118 4.24 -6.55 -3.63
C PRO A 118 5.43 -7.46 -3.33
N MET A 119 5.36 -8.74 -3.74
CA MET A 119 6.47 -9.68 -3.55
C MET A 119 7.71 -9.28 -4.35
N LEU A 120 7.53 -8.90 -5.61
CA LEU A 120 8.63 -8.50 -6.50
C LEU A 120 9.27 -7.18 -6.03
N LEU A 121 8.47 -6.18 -5.67
CA LEU A 121 8.97 -4.93 -5.10
C LEU A 121 9.78 -5.16 -3.82
N ALA A 122 9.27 -6.00 -2.91
CA ALA A 122 10.00 -6.36 -1.70
C ALA A 122 11.34 -7.05 -2.05
N LYS A 123 11.33 -8.04 -2.95
CA LYS A 123 12.54 -8.73 -3.40
C LYS A 123 13.61 -7.77 -3.92
N LEU A 124 13.21 -6.75 -4.68
CA LEU A 124 14.15 -5.81 -5.32
C LEU A 124 14.68 -4.74 -4.36
N LEU A 125 13.88 -4.35 -3.33
CA LEU A 125 14.23 -3.25 -2.43
C LEU A 125 14.86 -3.72 -1.11
N LEU A 126 14.55 -4.92 -0.64
CA LEU A 126 15.05 -5.45 0.63
C LEU A 126 16.57 -5.53 0.74
N PRO A 127 17.36 -5.90 -0.31
CA PRO A 127 18.81 -5.97 -0.17
C PRO A 127 19.44 -4.68 0.35
N ALA A 128 19.03 -3.52 -0.15
CA ALA A 128 19.52 -2.23 0.32
C ALA A 128 19.04 -1.88 1.74
N MET A 129 17.83 -2.30 2.13
CA MET A 129 17.33 -2.12 3.49
C MET A 129 18.09 -3.01 4.48
N ILE A 130 18.41 -4.26 4.11
CA ILE A 130 19.17 -5.21 4.93
C ILE A 130 20.59 -4.69 5.15
N GLU A 131 21.25 -4.21 4.11
CA GLU A 131 22.60 -3.62 4.20
C GLU A 131 22.64 -2.44 5.16
N LYS A 132 21.60 -1.60 5.16
CA LYS A 132 21.46 -0.45 6.08
C LYS A 132 21.02 -0.83 7.49
N VAL A 133 20.57 -2.07 7.72
CA VAL A 133 19.94 -2.53 8.96
C VAL A 133 18.77 -1.61 9.36
N ALA A 134 18.04 -1.10 8.38
CA ALA A 134 16.93 -0.16 8.58
C ALA A 134 15.99 -0.12 7.37
N GLY A 135 14.69 -0.17 7.60
CA GLY A 135 13.69 -0.07 6.55
C GLY A 135 12.31 -0.50 7.02
N ALA A 136 11.33 -0.36 6.13
CA ALA A 136 10.01 -0.92 6.38
C ALA A 136 9.30 -1.33 5.09
N VAL A 137 8.55 -2.44 5.16
CA VAL A 137 7.61 -2.90 4.13
C VAL A 137 6.21 -2.94 4.74
N ILE A 138 5.31 -2.13 4.22
CA ILE A 138 3.92 -2.08 4.68
C ILE A 138 3.00 -2.46 3.55
N ASN A 139 2.21 -3.52 3.76
CA ASN A 139 1.26 -4.02 2.80
C ASN A 139 -0.17 -3.58 3.17
N ILE A 140 -0.90 -2.94 2.25
CA ILE A 140 -2.31 -2.63 2.44
C ILE A 140 -3.14 -3.85 2.00
N GLY A 141 -3.53 -4.62 3.00
CA GLY A 141 -4.38 -5.79 2.85
C GLY A 141 -5.86 -5.45 2.74
N SER A 142 -6.69 -6.24 3.41
CA SER A 142 -8.13 -6.03 3.58
C SER A 142 -8.65 -6.99 4.65
N VAL A 143 -9.77 -6.67 5.30
CA VAL A 143 -10.51 -7.64 6.11
C VAL A 143 -10.97 -8.87 5.29
N SER A 144 -11.10 -8.71 3.96
CA SER A 144 -11.36 -9.82 3.02
C SER A 144 -10.19 -10.79 2.89
N GLY A 145 -9.01 -10.46 3.43
CA GLY A 145 -7.88 -11.38 3.60
C GLY A 145 -7.96 -12.27 4.84
N LYS A 146 -8.95 -12.03 5.72
CA LYS A 146 -9.24 -12.85 6.92
C LYS A 146 -10.53 -13.63 6.80
N ARG A 147 -11.43 -13.17 5.95
CA ARG A 147 -12.74 -13.79 5.73
C ARG A 147 -13.12 -13.67 4.26
N GLY A 148 -13.35 -14.82 3.61
CA GLY A 148 -13.83 -14.88 2.24
C GLY A 148 -15.24 -14.30 2.10
N GLU A 149 -15.49 -13.63 0.98
CA GLU A 149 -16.78 -13.03 0.66
C GLU A 149 -17.35 -13.63 -0.63
N ALA A 150 -18.66 -13.79 -0.69
CA ALA A 150 -19.33 -14.22 -1.91
C ALA A 150 -19.03 -13.26 -3.07
N ASN A 151 -18.78 -13.79 -4.25
CA ASN A 151 -18.39 -13.07 -5.46
C ASN A 151 -17.04 -12.33 -5.36
N GLY A 152 -16.23 -12.59 -4.34
CA GLY A 152 -14.93 -11.98 -4.13
C GLY A 152 -13.78 -12.99 -4.08
N ALA A 153 -13.91 -14.18 -4.68
CA ALA A 153 -12.99 -15.29 -4.48
C ALA A 153 -11.52 -14.93 -4.78
N ALA A 154 -11.22 -14.42 -5.97
CA ALA A 154 -9.86 -14.06 -6.36
C ALA A 154 -9.30 -12.92 -5.50
N TYR A 155 -10.11 -11.87 -5.23
CA TYR A 155 -9.71 -10.78 -4.36
C TYR A 155 -9.38 -11.27 -2.96
N SER A 156 -10.29 -12.04 -2.35
CA SER A 156 -10.04 -12.61 -1.00
C SER A 156 -8.79 -13.48 -1.02
N ALA A 157 -8.66 -14.41 -1.98
CA ALA A 157 -7.49 -15.28 -2.07
C ALA A 157 -6.18 -14.48 -2.21
N SER A 158 -6.16 -13.42 -3.02
CA SER A 158 -4.99 -12.53 -3.16
C SER A 158 -4.63 -11.82 -1.85
N LYS A 159 -5.64 -11.39 -1.07
CA LYS A 159 -5.44 -10.69 0.20
C LYS A 159 -5.07 -11.67 1.34
N PHE A 160 -5.57 -12.90 1.34
CA PHE A 160 -5.07 -13.97 2.21
C PHE A 160 -3.60 -14.27 1.91
N GLY A 161 -3.23 -14.41 0.61
CA GLY A 161 -1.85 -14.62 0.19
C GLY A 161 -0.93 -13.47 0.64
N LEU A 162 -1.38 -12.22 0.54
CA LEU A 162 -0.61 -11.05 0.96
C LEU A 162 -0.38 -11.04 2.49
N ILE A 163 -1.35 -11.48 3.30
CA ILE A 163 -1.17 -11.64 4.75
C ILE A 163 -0.10 -12.71 5.04
N GLY A 164 -0.21 -13.89 4.41
CA GLY A 164 0.78 -14.97 4.58
C GLY A 164 2.18 -14.55 4.15
N PHE A 165 2.30 -13.87 3.00
CA PHE A 165 3.57 -13.29 2.56
C PHE A 165 4.14 -12.30 3.58
N THR A 166 3.30 -11.41 4.13
CA THR A 166 3.75 -10.42 5.12
C THR A 166 4.28 -11.08 6.39
N GLN A 167 3.58 -12.11 6.88
CA GLN A 167 3.99 -12.85 8.07
C GLN A 167 5.34 -13.56 7.85
N SER A 168 5.50 -14.27 6.73
CA SER A 168 6.76 -14.93 6.39
C SER A 168 7.91 -13.93 6.26
N LEU A 169 7.66 -12.83 5.53
CA LEU A 169 8.67 -11.80 5.33
C LEU A 169 9.10 -11.16 6.66
N TYR A 170 8.16 -10.93 7.59
CA TYR A 170 8.50 -10.41 8.92
C TYR A 170 9.49 -11.33 9.64
N GLU A 171 9.24 -12.64 9.66
CA GLU A 171 10.14 -13.60 10.32
C GLU A 171 11.53 -13.67 9.64
N GLU A 172 11.60 -13.47 8.32
CA GLU A 172 12.86 -13.49 7.57
C GLU A 172 13.76 -12.27 7.86
N VAL A 173 13.15 -11.06 8.04
CA VAL A 173 13.95 -9.81 8.05
C VAL A 173 13.93 -9.04 9.36
N ARG A 174 13.17 -9.47 10.38
CA ARG A 174 13.06 -8.76 11.67
C ARG A 174 14.41 -8.59 12.38
N GLU A 175 15.29 -9.57 12.28
CA GLU A 175 16.63 -9.49 12.89
C GLU A 175 17.56 -8.51 12.14
N ASN A 176 17.17 -8.09 10.93
CA ASN A 176 17.87 -7.06 10.16
C ASN A 176 17.35 -5.65 10.45
N GLY A 177 16.56 -5.44 11.51
CA GLY A 177 16.02 -4.14 11.88
C GLY A 177 14.95 -3.60 10.93
N ILE A 178 14.33 -4.45 10.09
CA ILE A 178 13.32 -4.08 9.12
C ILE A 178 11.94 -4.35 9.69
N LYS A 179 11.07 -3.34 9.67
CA LYS A 179 9.66 -3.50 10.03
C LYS A 179 8.86 -4.03 8.86
N VAL A 180 8.03 -5.04 9.11
CA VAL A 180 7.09 -5.56 8.11
C VAL A 180 5.71 -5.62 8.73
N ALA A 181 4.71 -5.01 8.05
CA ALA A 181 3.36 -4.96 8.57
C ALA A 181 2.31 -5.10 7.47
N VAL A 182 1.15 -5.63 7.83
CA VAL A 182 -0.06 -5.57 7.03
C VAL A 182 -1.14 -4.74 7.73
N ILE A 183 -1.75 -3.81 6.98
CA ILE A 183 -2.90 -3.06 7.45
C ILE A 183 -4.13 -3.61 6.75
N LEU A 184 -5.16 -3.95 7.52
CA LEU A 184 -6.38 -4.64 7.06
C LEU A 184 -7.59 -3.72 7.21
N PRO A 185 -7.81 -2.79 6.27
CA PRO A 185 -8.98 -1.93 6.32
C PRO A 185 -10.26 -2.71 5.94
N GLY A 186 -11.37 -2.31 6.56
CA GLY A 186 -12.72 -2.65 6.10
C GLY A 186 -13.17 -1.74 4.97
N PHE A 187 -14.43 -1.27 5.01
CA PHE A 187 -14.96 -0.34 4.01
C PHE A 187 -14.32 1.04 4.15
N VAL A 188 -13.48 1.41 3.19
CA VAL A 188 -12.84 2.74 3.10
C VAL A 188 -13.55 3.56 2.04
N ASP A 189 -13.85 4.81 2.31
CA ASP A 189 -14.43 5.75 1.36
C ASP A 189 -13.41 6.12 0.27
N THR A 190 -13.39 5.34 -0.80
CA THR A 190 -12.48 5.50 -1.94
C THR A 190 -13.21 5.18 -3.25
N PRO A 191 -12.64 5.59 -4.40
CA PRO A 191 -13.17 5.23 -5.71
C PRO A 191 -13.13 3.72 -6.02
N LEU A 192 -12.46 2.90 -5.22
CA LEU A 192 -12.47 1.44 -5.37
C LEU A 192 -13.86 0.86 -5.05
N ILE A 193 -14.62 1.52 -4.16
CA ILE A 193 -15.99 1.12 -3.84
C ILE A 193 -16.95 1.88 -4.77
N PRO A 194 -17.62 1.19 -5.71
CA PRO A 194 -18.57 1.83 -6.60
C PRO A 194 -19.76 2.44 -5.82
N PRO A 195 -20.44 3.45 -6.39
CA PRO A 195 -21.64 4.00 -5.81
C PRO A 195 -22.67 2.90 -5.50
N ASN A 196 -23.16 2.86 -4.25
CA ASN A 196 -24.15 1.90 -3.80
C ASN A 196 -25.11 2.59 -2.84
N LYS A 197 -26.42 2.59 -3.18
CA LYS A 197 -27.46 3.22 -2.36
C LYS A 197 -27.63 2.60 -0.97
N GLN A 198 -27.17 1.35 -0.79
CA GLN A 198 -27.21 0.64 0.49
C GLN A 198 -26.06 1.02 1.43
N LEU A 199 -25.09 1.78 0.94
CA LEU A 199 -23.91 2.21 1.71
C LEU A 199 -24.00 3.68 2.07
N ASP A 200 -23.74 3.97 3.33
CA ASP A 200 -23.56 5.31 3.87
C ASP A 200 -22.05 5.62 3.97
N ARG A 201 -21.56 6.40 3.02
CA ARG A 201 -20.11 6.72 2.92
C ARG A 201 -19.61 7.52 4.12
N SER A 202 -20.48 8.28 4.79
CA SER A 202 -20.10 9.03 6.00
C SER A 202 -19.78 8.16 7.21
N LYS A 203 -20.14 6.87 7.16
CA LYS A 203 -19.83 5.86 8.18
C LYS A 203 -18.65 4.97 7.80
N MET A 204 -18.06 5.16 6.62
CA MET A 204 -16.89 4.41 6.19
C MET A 204 -15.62 4.96 6.84
N ILE A 205 -14.58 4.13 6.88
CA ILE A 205 -13.23 4.55 7.18
C ILE A 205 -12.80 5.59 6.14
N GLN A 206 -12.14 6.65 6.55
CA GLN A 206 -11.54 7.60 5.64
C GLN A 206 -10.13 7.14 5.22
N ALA A 207 -9.68 7.56 4.03
CA ALA A 207 -8.35 7.20 3.55
C ALA A 207 -7.24 7.64 4.52
N ASP A 208 -7.44 8.77 5.19
CA ASP A 208 -6.51 9.31 6.18
C ASP A 208 -6.41 8.47 7.46
N ASP A 209 -7.47 7.75 7.86
CA ASP A 209 -7.41 6.80 8.98
C ASP A 209 -6.41 5.66 8.70
N VAL A 210 -6.36 5.20 7.44
CA VAL A 210 -5.39 4.19 7.01
C VAL A 210 -3.98 4.78 6.95
N ALA A 211 -3.85 6.02 6.49
CA ALA A 211 -2.56 6.73 6.47
C ALA A 211 -2.00 6.94 7.89
N HIS A 212 -2.85 7.18 8.89
CA HIS A 212 -2.44 7.22 10.30
C HIS A 212 -1.88 5.87 10.77
N ALA A 213 -2.50 4.75 10.40
CA ALA A 213 -2.00 3.44 10.76
C ALA A 213 -0.63 3.14 10.12
N VAL A 214 -0.43 3.52 8.84
CA VAL A 214 0.89 3.45 8.18
C VAL A 214 1.92 4.27 8.96
N HIS A 215 1.60 5.52 9.26
CA HIS A 215 2.48 6.41 10.02
C HIS A 215 2.82 5.83 11.41
N TYR A 216 1.84 5.27 12.11
CA TYR A 216 2.05 4.63 13.41
C TYR A 216 3.06 3.48 13.33
N VAL A 217 2.95 2.59 12.32
CA VAL A 217 3.93 1.51 12.13
C VAL A 217 5.33 2.07 11.93
N LEU A 218 5.49 3.08 11.06
CA LEU A 218 6.79 3.66 10.72
C LEU A 218 7.44 4.37 11.92
N THR A 219 6.63 5.02 12.76
CA THR A 219 7.11 5.81 13.93
C THR A 219 7.14 5.02 15.23
N SER A 220 6.68 3.77 15.25
CA SER A 220 6.79 2.91 16.44
C SER A 220 8.26 2.70 16.82
N PRO A 221 8.59 2.57 18.13
CA PRO A 221 9.98 2.43 18.57
C PRO A 221 10.66 1.19 17.97
N PRO A 222 12.01 1.16 17.93
CA PRO A 222 12.76 0.01 17.35
C PRO A 222 12.47 -1.33 18.01
N THR A 223 12.02 -1.30 19.25
CA THR A 223 11.66 -2.51 20.04
C THR A 223 10.28 -3.05 19.71
N CYS A 224 9.52 -2.37 18.83
CA CYS A 224 8.13 -2.70 18.54
C CYS A 224 7.87 -2.67 17.03
N CYS A 225 7.26 -3.74 16.51
CA CYS A 225 6.70 -3.78 15.18
C CYS A 225 5.22 -4.20 15.25
N PRO A 226 4.28 -3.28 14.97
CA PRO A 226 2.87 -3.64 14.83
C PRO A 226 2.65 -4.42 13.52
N VAL A 227 2.84 -5.75 13.56
CA VAL A 227 2.87 -6.61 12.37
C VAL A 227 1.53 -6.66 11.65
N GLU A 228 0.43 -6.48 12.38
CA GLU A 228 -0.93 -6.48 11.82
C GLU A 228 -1.79 -5.43 12.51
N ILE A 229 -2.45 -4.59 11.70
CA ILE A 229 -3.44 -3.62 12.18
C ILE A 229 -4.74 -3.81 11.41
N THR A 230 -5.82 -4.16 12.11
CA THR A 230 -7.17 -4.24 11.53
C THR A 230 -7.94 -2.97 11.85
N ILE A 231 -8.47 -2.30 10.81
CA ILE A 231 -9.27 -1.07 10.94
C ILE A 231 -10.69 -1.38 10.46
N ARG A 232 -11.68 -1.16 11.31
CA ARG A 232 -13.10 -1.36 11.00
C ARG A 232 -13.87 -0.05 11.13
N PRO A 233 -14.91 0.18 10.29
CA PRO A 233 -15.80 1.30 10.53
C PRO A 233 -16.38 1.24 11.96
N GLN A 234 -16.40 2.36 12.66
CA GLN A 234 -16.96 2.44 14.02
C GLN A 234 -18.48 2.11 14.04
N ARG A 235 -19.17 2.44 12.94
CA ARG A 235 -20.58 2.12 12.73
C ARG A 235 -20.73 1.33 11.45
N THR A 236 -21.77 0.49 11.35
CA THR A 236 -22.06 -0.20 10.10
C THR A 236 -22.30 0.80 8.97
N PRO A 237 -21.62 0.70 7.84
CA PRO A 237 -21.88 1.54 6.67
C PRO A 237 -23.13 1.11 5.90
N TYR A 238 -23.72 -0.04 6.20
CA TYR A 238 -24.99 -0.44 5.61
C TYR A 238 -26.16 0.36 6.20
N ARG A 239 -27.09 0.76 5.33
CA ARG A 239 -28.36 1.41 5.67
C ARG A 239 -29.41 0.39 6.05
#